data_a2d1196cabe71428c0091c09377d4a7d
#
_entry.id   a2d1196cabe71428c0091c09377d4a7d
#
_cell.length_a   1.000
_cell.length_b   1.000
_cell.length_c   1.000
_cell.angle_alpha   90.00
_cell.angle_beta   90.00
_cell.angle_gamma   90.00
#
_symmetry.space_group_name_H-M   'P 1'
#
loop_
_entity.id
_entity.type
_entity.pdbx_description
1 polymer ?
#
loop_
_entity_poly.entity_id
_entity_poly.type
_entity_poly.pdbx_seq_one_letter_code
_entity_poly.pdbx_strand_id
1 'polypeptide(L)'
;MHAARLTAIALLLGSHCGCGTNEAPIAKADRNAEHAQAPASPAAATDAARPADRAPAGAYGECDASPDGTGRTYFGREIAHFMTHHGIPWLERDSREQEERTSALLDALELRPGMCVADIGAGSGRLTVPMARRVAPGIAYGTDIQPEMLQFLEARARSEGLANLKGILGDLDDVQLPEASVDLVLLVDAYHEFGNPWEMARSIRRALRPGGRVALVEFRAEDPEVPIKELHKMTESQARRELEAAGFRWIRTDPRLPWQHLLWFERTAD
;
A
#
# COMPACT_ATOMS: atom_id res chain seq x y z
N MET A 1 1.87 28.77 -55.58
CA MET A 1 2.69 28.31 -56.74
C MET A 1 3.55 27.14 -56.28
N HIS A 2 3.38 26.01 -57.03
CA HIS A 2 4.11 24.73 -57.02
C HIS A 2 3.88 23.87 -55.79
N ALA A 3 2.98 22.92 -55.75
CA ALA A 3 2.70 21.71 -56.61
C ALA A 3 3.68 20.57 -56.37
N ALA A 4 3.18 19.58 -55.66
CA ALA A 4 3.08 18.15 -55.99
C ALA A 4 4.37 17.35 -56.26
N ARG A 5 4.49 16.17 -55.66
CA ARG A 5 4.41 14.88 -56.34
C ARG A 5 4.37 13.69 -55.37
N LEU A 6 3.29 12.94 -55.50
CA LEU A 6 3.18 11.51 -55.14
C LEU A 6 4.13 10.65 -55.99
N THR A 7 4.66 9.58 -55.41
CA THR A 7 5.00 8.38 -56.17
C THR A 7 4.74 7.15 -55.32
N ALA A 8 3.77 6.37 -55.68
CA ALA A 8 3.52 4.99 -55.32
C ALA A 8 4.14 4.08 -56.40
N ILE A 9 4.55 2.86 -56.04
CA ILE A 9 4.79 1.65 -56.89
C ILE A 9 5.38 0.61 -55.92
N ALA A 10 5.06 -0.64 -55.84
CA ALA A 10 4.08 -1.57 -56.35
C ALA A 10 4.53 -2.96 -55.84
N LEU A 11 3.54 -3.83 -55.67
CA LEU A 11 3.62 -5.27 -55.39
C LEU A 11 4.71 -6.04 -56.12
N LEU A 12 5.21 -7.12 -55.48
CA LEU A 12 5.47 -8.38 -56.17
C LEU A 12 5.20 -9.59 -55.28
N LEU A 13 4.38 -10.46 -55.82
CA LEU A 13 3.92 -11.78 -55.38
C LEU A 13 4.98 -12.87 -55.68
N GLY A 14 4.92 -13.97 -54.96
CA GLY A 14 5.39 -15.29 -55.39
C GLY A 14 6.28 -15.97 -54.37
N SER A 15 6.21 -17.21 -53.95
CA SER A 15 5.44 -18.37 -54.38
C SER A 15 5.69 -19.49 -53.35
N HIS A 16 4.73 -20.39 -53.27
CA HIS A 16 4.67 -21.67 -52.58
C HIS A 16 5.87 -22.62 -52.69
N CYS A 17 6.10 -23.39 -51.59
CA CYS A 17 6.36 -24.86 -51.54
C CYS A 17 6.89 -25.15 -50.11
N GLY A 18 6.54 -26.16 -49.35
CA GLY A 18 5.88 -27.39 -49.56
C GLY A 18 5.90 -28.18 -48.24
N CYS A 19 4.95 -29.04 -48.12
CA CYS A 19 4.67 -30.00 -47.06
C CYS A 19 5.88 -30.78 -46.53
N GLY A 20 5.87 -31.01 -45.20
CA GLY A 20 6.71 -32.01 -44.54
C GLY A 20 6.15 -32.33 -43.16
N THR A 21 5.15 -33.19 -43.09
CA THR A 21 4.66 -33.84 -41.87
C THR A 21 5.72 -34.81 -41.35
N ASN A 22 6.18 -34.63 -40.13
CA ASN A 22 6.95 -35.65 -39.44
C ASN A 22 6.31 -35.83 -38.05
N GLU A 23 5.39 -36.78 -37.96
CA GLU A 23 4.86 -37.34 -36.74
C GLU A 23 5.93 -38.23 -36.10
N ALA A 24 6.40 -37.87 -34.91
CA ALA A 24 7.16 -38.74 -34.03
C ALA A 24 6.21 -39.44 -33.02
N PRO A 25 6.42 -40.70 -32.68
CA PRO A 25 5.46 -41.51 -31.96
C PRO A 25 5.37 -41.15 -30.49
N ILE A 26 4.12 -41.14 -29.99
CA ILE A 26 3.76 -40.96 -28.60
C ILE A 26 4.25 -42.19 -27.79
N ALA A 27 5.25 -42.05 -26.96
CA ALA A 27 5.64 -43.03 -25.97
C ALA A 27 4.59 -43.09 -24.84
N LYS A 28 4.02 -44.24 -24.60
CA LYS A 28 3.17 -44.55 -23.46
C LYS A 28 4.00 -44.45 -22.18
N ALA A 29 3.67 -43.48 -21.34
CA ALA A 29 4.24 -43.38 -20.00
C ALA A 29 3.57 -44.41 -19.08
N ASP A 30 4.40 -45.26 -18.46
CA ASP A 30 4.03 -46.21 -17.45
C ASP A 30 3.39 -45.54 -16.23
N ARG A 31 2.22 -46.08 -15.83
CA ARG A 31 1.56 -45.78 -14.57
C ARG A 31 2.16 -46.68 -13.50
N ASN A 32 3.19 -46.22 -12.82
CA ASN A 32 3.59 -46.65 -11.47
C ASN A 32 4.58 -45.63 -10.92
N ALA A 33 4.04 -44.56 -10.35
CA ALA A 33 4.79 -43.70 -9.44
C ALA A 33 4.10 -43.79 -8.08
N GLU A 34 4.80 -44.46 -7.17
CA GLU A 34 4.47 -44.57 -5.76
C GLU A 34 4.15 -43.19 -5.15
N HIS A 35 3.08 -43.19 -4.36
CA HIS A 35 2.73 -42.05 -3.50
C HIS A 35 3.83 -41.85 -2.44
N ALA A 36 4.78 -40.98 -2.73
CA ALA A 36 5.60 -40.38 -1.70
C ALA A 36 4.73 -39.35 -0.96
N GLN A 37 4.28 -39.68 0.24
CA GLN A 37 3.67 -38.74 1.17
C GLN A 37 4.65 -37.64 1.47
N ALA A 38 4.28 -36.40 1.12
CA ALA A 38 4.98 -35.21 1.60
C ALA A 38 4.97 -35.19 3.14
N PRO A 39 6.07 -34.80 3.80
CA PRO A 39 6.09 -34.70 5.24
C PRO A 39 5.04 -33.67 5.70
N ALA A 40 4.22 -34.04 6.66
CA ALA A 40 3.24 -33.21 7.29
C ALA A 40 3.91 -31.92 7.80
N SER A 41 3.42 -30.78 7.33
CA SER A 41 3.79 -29.47 7.87
C SER A 41 3.54 -29.49 9.39
N PRO A 42 4.46 -29.00 10.22
CA PRO A 42 4.21 -28.94 11.65
C PRO A 42 2.98 -28.06 11.86
N ALA A 43 2.00 -28.58 12.60
CA ALA A 43 0.81 -27.87 13.01
C ALA A 43 1.23 -26.49 13.58
N ALA A 44 0.64 -25.43 13.04
CA ALA A 44 0.79 -24.10 13.60
C ALA A 44 0.40 -24.17 15.07
N ALA A 45 1.38 -23.98 15.94
CA ALA A 45 1.12 -23.78 17.35
C ALA A 45 0.24 -22.51 17.45
N THR A 46 -0.94 -22.67 18.00
CA THR A 46 -1.79 -21.53 18.41
C THR A 46 -1.04 -20.81 19.51
N ASP A 47 -0.22 -19.83 19.08
CA ASP A 47 0.47 -18.94 19.99
C ASP A 47 -0.61 -18.10 20.67
N ALA A 48 -0.87 -18.38 21.94
CA ALA A 48 -1.79 -17.59 22.73
C ALA A 48 -1.20 -16.16 22.78
N ALA A 49 -1.85 -15.20 22.13
CA ALA A 49 -1.42 -13.82 22.01
C ALA A 49 -0.91 -13.30 23.36
N ARG A 50 0.34 -12.82 23.39
CA ARG A 50 0.96 -12.25 24.59
C ARG A 50 0.10 -11.08 25.08
N PRO A 51 0.01 -10.81 26.39
CA PRO A 51 -0.80 -9.69 26.90
C PRO A 51 -0.48 -8.34 26.27
N ALA A 52 0.75 -8.14 25.78
CA ALA A 52 1.19 -6.95 25.05
C ALA A 52 0.64 -6.86 23.62
N ASP A 53 0.02 -7.92 23.09
CA ASP A 53 -0.51 -7.98 21.72
C ASP A 53 -2.03 -7.75 21.66
N ARG A 54 -2.63 -7.35 22.77
CA ARG A 54 -4.06 -6.99 22.83
C ARG A 54 -4.24 -5.49 22.92
N ALA A 55 -5.27 -5.00 22.23
CA ALA A 55 -5.66 -3.60 22.36
C ALA A 55 -5.94 -3.24 23.83
N PRO A 56 -5.63 -2.00 24.23
CA PRO A 56 -5.96 -1.52 25.60
C PRO A 56 -7.45 -1.72 25.89
N ALA A 57 -7.77 -2.06 27.14
CA ALA A 57 -9.17 -2.23 27.55
C ALA A 57 -9.96 -0.94 27.26
N GLY A 58 -11.10 -1.06 26.58
CA GLY A 58 -11.95 0.08 26.21
C GLY A 58 -11.42 0.91 25.03
N ALA A 59 -10.37 0.46 24.32
CA ALA A 59 -9.92 1.14 23.11
C ALA A 59 -10.97 1.04 22.00
N TYR A 60 -11.59 -0.11 21.82
CA TYR A 60 -12.70 -0.32 20.89
C TYR A 60 -14.05 -0.11 21.56
N GLY A 61 -15.01 0.40 20.81
CA GLY A 61 -16.40 0.60 21.21
C GLY A 61 -17.32 0.61 19.99
N GLU A 62 -18.58 0.97 20.25
CA GLU A 62 -19.62 1.09 19.24
C GLU A 62 -20.35 2.43 19.39
N CYS A 63 -20.91 2.94 18.30
CA CYS A 63 -21.78 4.10 18.24
C CYS A 63 -22.86 3.89 17.17
N ASP A 64 -23.85 4.79 17.12
CA ASP A 64 -24.74 4.86 15.97
C ASP A 64 -23.94 5.22 14.72
N ALA A 65 -24.01 4.37 13.70
CA ALA A 65 -23.21 4.54 12.50
C ALA A 65 -23.59 5.83 11.75
N SER A 66 -22.57 6.66 11.48
CA SER A 66 -22.69 7.79 10.55
C SER A 66 -22.83 7.28 9.10
N PRO A 67 -23.33 8.09 8.14
CA PRO A 67 -23.49 7.65 6.74
C PRO A 67 -22.22 7.12 6.08
N ASP A 68 -21.05 7.62 6.48
CA ASP A 68 -19.73 7.19 5.99
C ASP A 68 -18.97 6.35 7.03
N GLY A 69 -19.61 5.98 8.13
CA GLY A 69 -18.98 5.31 9.27
C GLY A 69 -19.43 3.86 9.44
N THR A 70 -18.60 3.09 10.10
CA THR A 70 -18.84 1.66 10.36
C THR A 70 -19.68 1.40 11.62
N GLY A 71 -19.95 2.42 12.45
CA GLY A 71 -20.55 2.26 13.79
C GLY A 71 -19.57 1.70 14.83
N ARG A 72 -18.33 1.35 14.44
CA ARG A 72 -17.26 0.94 15.37
C ARG A 72 -16.39 2.13 15.73
N THR A 73 -15.93 2.19 16.95
CA THR A 73 -15.05 3.26 17.40
C THR A 73 -13.71 2.72 17.87
N TYR A 74 -12.65 3.55 17.71
CA TYR A 74 -11.34 3.31 18.28
C TYR A 74 -10.89 4.56 19.03
N PHE A 75 -10.63 4.42 20.32
CA PHE A 75 -10.39 5.55 21.24
C PHE A 75 -11.44 6.68 21.14
N GLY A 76 -12.68 6.32 20.85
CA GLY A 76 -13.82 7.25 20.73
C GLY A 76 -14.00 7.90 19.34
N ARG A 77 -13.09 7.68 18.39
CA ARG A 77 -13.25 8.07 16.99
C ARG A 77 -14.00 6.97 16.25
N GLU A 78 -15.09 7.31 15.55
CA GLU A 78 -15.74 6.38 14.64
C GLU A 78 -14.83 6.05 13.46
N ILE A 79 -14.74 4.77 13.08
CA ILE A 79 -13.95 4.29 11.96
C ILE A 79 -14.74 4.52 10.67
N ALA A 80 -14.12 5.19 9.69
CA ALA A 80 -14.72 5.41 8.38
C ALA A 80 -14.78 4.13 7.54
N HIS A 81 -15.71 4.06 6.60
CA HIS A 81 -15.67 3.05 5.56
C HIS A 81 -14.47 3.30 4.65
N PHE A 82 -13.77 2.23 4.25
CA PHE A 82 -12.65 2.35 3.32
C PHE A 82 -13.11 2.65 1.90
N MET A 83 -12.29 3.40 1.16
CA MET A 83 -12.51 3.66 -0.25
C MET A 83 -12.23 2.42 -1.08
N THR A 84 -13.20 2.00 -1.90
CA THR A 84 -13.01 0.88 -2.84
C THR A 84 -12.17 1.30 -4.05
N HIS A 85 -11.67 0.30 -4.82
CA HIS A 85 -10.91 0.54 -6.06
C HIS A 85 -11.66 1.41 -7.10
N HIS A 86 -12.98 1.56 -6.99
CA HIS A 86 -13.74 2.52 -7.79
C HIS A 86 -13.33 3.98 -7.53
N GLY A 87 -12.65 4.26 -6.42
CA GLY A 87 -12.06 5.56 -6.08
C GLY A 87 -10.76 5.90 -6.82
N ILE A 88 -10.21 5.02 -7.67
CA ILE A 88 -8.98 5.30 -8.44
C ILE A 88 -9.04 6.64 -9.18
N PRO A 89 -10.14 7.02 -9.87
CA PRO A 89 -10.22 8.35 -10.52
C PRO A 89 -10.02 9.52 -9.55
N TRP A 90 -10.49 9.40 -8.30
CA TRP A 90 -10.24 10.39 -7.26
C TRP A 90 -8.77 10.43 -6.87
N LEU A 91 -8.11 9.28 -6.72
CA LEU A 91 -6.68 9.19 -6.39
C LEU A 91 -5.78 9.76 -7.49
N GLU A 92 -6.21 9.70 -8.74
CA GLU A 92 -5.46 10.14 -9.92
C GLU A 92 -5.90 11.50 -10.47
N ARG A 93 -6.76 12.25 -9.75
CA ARG A 93 -7.24 13.57 -10.22
C ARG A 93 -6.11 14.56 -10.43
N ASP A 94 -6.21 15.38 -11.47
CA ASP A 94 -5.18 16.34 -11.85
C ASP A 94 -4.97 17.43 -10.78
N SER A 95 -6.02 17.77 -10.03
CA SER A 95 -5.98 18.77 -8.96
C SER A 95 -5.20 18.33 -7.71
N ARG A 96 -4.89 17.04 -7.56
CA ARG A 96 -4.29 16.47 -6.34
C ARG A 96 -2.98 17.14 -5.95
N GLU A 97 -2.12 17.49 -6.92
CA GLU A 97 -0.86 18.17 -6.61
C GLU A 97 -1.08 19.57 -6.04
N GLN A 98 -2.13 20.28 -6.48
CA GLN A 98 -2.48 21.60 -5.95
C GLN A 98 -3.10 21.52 -4.56
N GLU A 99 -3.90 20.49 -4.31
CA GLU A 99 -4.66 20.26 -3.08
C GLU A 99 -3.80 19.65 -1.96
N GLU A 100 -2.96 18.65 -2.30
CA GLU A 100 -2.23 17.84 -1.34
C GLU A 100 -0.71 18.00 -1.42
N ARG A 101 -0.17 18.58 -2.52
CA ARG A 101 1.27 18.77 -2.76
C ARG A 101 2.06 17.46 -2.57
N THR A 102 1.65 16.42 -3.29
CA THR A 102 2.28 15.08 -3.22
C THR A 102 3.78 15.09 -3.50
N SER A 103 4.27 16.03 -4.35
CA SER A 103 5.70 16.25 -4.57
C SER A 103 6.42 16.72 -3.31
N ALA A 104 5.84 17.69 -2.58
CA ALA A 104 6.38 18.18 -1.32
C ALA A 104 6.36 17.11 -0.21
N LEU A 105 5.32 16.26 -0.20
CA LEU A 105 5.29 15.09 0.68
C LEU A 105 6.47 14.16 0.39
N LEU A 106 6.65 13.75 -0.87
CA LEU A 106 7.76 12.88 -1.27
C LEU A 106 9.14 13.45 -0.91
N ASP A 107 9.32 14.78 -0.98
CA ASP A 107 10.55 15.43 -0.56
C ASP A 107 10.71 15.42 0.98
N ALA A 108 9.60 15.49 1.72
CA ALA A 108 9.62 15.40 3.17
C ALA A 108 10.01 14.03 3.70
N LEU A 109 9.77 12.95 2.94
CA LEU A 109 10.05 11.57 3.38
C LEU A 109 11.54 11.28 3.56
N GLU A 110 12.44 12.15 3.11
CA GLU A 110 13.89 12.00 3.25
C GLU A 110 14.40 10.66 2.70
N LEU A 111 13.80 10.19 1.59
CA LEU A 111 14.13 8.91 0.96
C LEU A 111 15.56 8.90 0.43
N ARG A 112 16.27 7.80 0.65
CA ARG A 112 17.66 7.60 0.19
C ARG A 112 17.80 6.27 -0.54
N PRO A 113 18.69 6.20 -1.52
CA PRO A 113 19.04 4.94 -2.17
C PRO A 113 19.41 3.85 -1.15
N GLY A 114 18.89 2.64 -1.37
CA GLY A 114 19.12 1.49 -0.51
C GLY A 114 18.11 1.32 0.63
N MET A 115 17.26 2.31 0.92
CA MET A 115 16.21 2.15 1.92
C MET A 115 15.16 1.11 1.47
N CYS A 116 14.60 0.37 2.44
CA CYS A 116 13.39 -0.40 2.25
C CYS A 116 12.22 0.39 2.84
N VAL A 117 11.20 0.63 2.05
CA VAL A 117 10.05 1.47 2.44
C VAL A 117 8.74 0.77 2.15
N ALA A 118 7.69 1.11 2.88
CA ALA A 118 6.35 0.61 2.63
C ALA A 118 5.34 1.74 2.55
N ASP A 119 4.40 1.62 1.62
CA ASP A 119 3.22 2.47 1.43
C ASP A 119 2.01 1.61 1.77
N ILE A 120 1.33 1.89 2.89
CA ILE A 120 0.23 1.09 3.41
C ILE A 120 -1.10 1.74 3.01
N GLY A 121 -1.97 1.00 2.35
CA GLY A 121 -3.10 1.55 1.63
C GLY A 121 -2.62 2.23 0.35
N ALA A 122 -1.74 1.56 -0.40
CA ALA A 122 -1.03 2.12 -1.55
C ALA A 122 -1.94 2.55 -2.70
N GLY A 123 -3.16 2.01 -2.76
CA GLY A 123 -4.15 2.34 -3.79
C GLY A 123 -3.59 2.19 -5.20
N SER A 124 -3.68 3.24 -5.99
CA SER A 124 -3.19 3.27 -7.38
C SER A 124 -1.65 3.26 -7.52
N GLY A 125 -0.91 3.32 -6.41
CA GLY A 125 0.55 3.40 -6.43
C GLY A 125 1.11 4.78 -6.77
N ARG A 126 0.29 5.82 -6.70
CA ARG A 126 0.69 7.19 -7.02
C ARG A 126 1.90 7.67 -6.22
N LEU A 127 2.03 7.23 -4.97
CA LEU A 127 3.18 7.54 -4.12
C LEU A 127 4.21 6.39 -4.10
N THR A 128 3.77 5.15 -4.14
CA THR A 128 4.65 3.98 -4.13
C THR A 128 5.64 3.99 -5.29
N VAL A 129 5.18 4.35 -6.50
CA VAL A 129 6.02 4.40 -7.70
C VAL A 129 7.17 5.40 -7.58
N PRO A 130 6.95 6.69 -7.28
CA PRO A 130 8.07 7.62 -7.07
C PRO A 130 8.93 7.28 -5.85
N MET A 131 8.38 6.65 -4.81
CA MET A 131 9.19 6.13 -3.69
C MET A 131 10.16 5.05 -4.19
N ALA A 132 9.68 4.09 -4.99
CA ALA A 132 10.52 3.03 -5.57
C ALA A 132 11.70 3.59 -6.38
N ARG A 133 11.46 4.62 -7.18
CA ARG A 133 12.53 5.30 -7.93
C ARG A 133 13.58 5.93 -7.00
N ARG A 134 13.13 6.60 -5.93
CA ARG A 134 14.02 7.31 -5.00
C ARG A 134 14.86 6.38 -4.12
N VAL A 135 14.34 5.20 -3.79
CA VAL A 135 15.05 4.25 -2.93
C VAL A 135 15.91 3.24 -3.69
N ALA A 136 15.83 3.15 -5.01
CA ALA A 136 16.60 2.20 -5.79
C ALA A 136 18.11 2.25 -5.42
N PRO A 137 18.80 1.10 -5.19
CA PRO A 137 18.37 -0.28 -5.38
C PRO A 137 17.56 -0.89 -4.20
N GLY A 138 17.18 -0.11 -3.20
CA GLY A 138 16.29 -0.54 -2.11
C GLY A 138 14.90 -0.92 -2.62
N ILE A 139 14.05 -1.40 -1.74
CA ILE A 139 12.73 -1.95 -2.10
C ILE A 139 11.62 -0.99 -1.63
N ALA A 140 10.62 -0.76 -2.48
CA ALA A 140 9.34 -0.17 -2.10
C ALA A 140 8.25 -1.24 -2.12
N TYR A 141 7.61 -1.43 -0.97
CA TYR A 141 6.42 -2.26 -0.85
C TYR A 141 5.19 -1.35 -0.94
N GLY A 142 4.21 -1.73 -1.77
CA GLY A 142 2.87 -1.16 -1.72
C GLY A 142 1.92 -2.21 -1.18
N THR A 143 1.31 -1.99 -0.01
CA THR A 143 0.33 -2.93 0.54
C THR A 143 -1.08 -2.38 0.40
N ASP A 144 -2.01 -3.23 0.05
CA ASP A 144 -3.44 -2.89 -0.02
C ASP A 144 -4.26 -4.15 0.27
N ILE A 145 -5.46 -3.98 0.84
CA ILE A 145 -6.38 -5.09 1.10
C ILE A 145 -7.18 -5.49 -0.15
N GLN A 146 -7.14 -4.67 -1.21
CA GLN A 146 -7.91 -4.86 -2.43
C GLN A 146 -7.01 -5.36 -3.55
N PRO A 147 -7.23 -6.59 -4.07
CA PRO A 147 -6.44 -7.14 -5.18
C PRO A 147 -6.45 -6.25 -6.43
N GLU A 148 -7.56 -5.54 -6.67
CA GLU A 148 -7.71 -4.65 -7.83
C GLU A 148 -6.77 -3.44 -7.74
N MET A 149 -6.56 -2.89 -6.55
CA MET A 149 -5.58 -1.82 -6.32
C MET A 149 -4.16 -2.32 -6.62
N LEU A 150 -3.82 -3.52 -6.14
CA LEU A 150 -2.51 -4.12 -6.40
C LEU A 150 -2.28 -4.43 -7.87
N GLN A 151 -3.31 -4.90 -8.60
CA GLN A 151 -3.21 -5.10 -10.04
C GLN A 151 -2.88 -3.79 -10.77
N PHE A 152 -3.50 -2.68 -10.35
CA PHE A 152 -3.23 -1.36 -10.91
C PHE A 152 -1.79 -0.90 -10.58
N LEU A 153 -1.39 -0.99 -9.33
CA LEU A 153 -0.04 -0.68 -8.85
C LEU A 153 1.02 -1.46 -9.63
N GLU A 154 0.86 -2.78 -9.74
CA GLU A 154 1.81 -3.64 -10.43
C GLU A 154 1.87 -3.39 -11.95
N ALA A 155 0.71 -3.11 -12.59
CA ALA A 155 0.68 -2.73 -13.98
C ALA A 155 1.49 -1.45 -14.21
N ARG A 156 1.35 -0.48 -13.33
CA ARG A 156 2.11 0.77 -13.33
C ARG A 156 3.61 0.54 -13.12
N ALA A 157 3.97 -0.28 -12.13
CA ALA A 157 5.37 -0.64 -11.89
C ALA A 157 6.02 -1.29 -13.11
N ARG A 158 5.31 -2.22 -13.76
CA ARG A 158 5.78 -2.88 -15.00
C ARG A 158 5.96 -1.89 -16.15
N SER A 159 5.00 -1.00 -16.36
CA SER A 159 5.06 0.02 -17.43
C SER A 159 6.24 0.97 -17.28
N GLU A 160 6.70 1.18 -16.03
CA GLU A 160 7.81 2.06 -15.70
C GLU A 160 9.13 1.31 -15.46
N GLY A 161 9.15 -0.02 -15.64
CA GLY A 161 10.35 -0.85 -15.50
C GLY A 161 10.91 -0.93 -14.08
N LEU A 162 10.07 -0.77 -13.05
CA LEU A 162 10.47 -0.76 -11.64
C LEU A 162 10.53 -2.18 -11.07
N ALA A 163 11.70 -2.80 -11.13
CA ALA A 163 11.93 -4.15 -10.56
C ALA A 163 11.96 -4.17 -9.03
N ASN A 164 12.14 -3.02 -8.39
CA ASN A 164 12.25 -2.88 -6.94
C ASN A 164 10.95 -2.45 -6.26
N LEU A 165 9.82 -2.44 -6.97
CA LEU A 165 8.49 -2.25 -6.40
C LEU A 165 7.80 -3.61 -6.27
N LYS A 166 7.19 -3.86 -5.11
CA LYS A 166 6.46 -5.10 -4.81
C LYS A 166 5.08 -4.78 -4.25
N GLY A 167 4.03 -5.31 -4.90
CA GLY A 167 2.69 -5.34 -4.36
C GLY A 167 2.54 -6.45 -3.32
N ILE A 168 1.92 -6.17 -2.18
CA ILE A 168 1.64 -7.12 -1.10
C ILE A 168 0.16 -7.04 -0.76
N LEU A 169 -0.54 -8.16 -0.85
CA LEU A 169 -1.92 -8.22 -0.36
C LEU A 169 -1.88 -8.26 1.17
N GLY A 170 -2.35 -7.18 1.77
CA GLY A 170 -2.52 -7.06 3.22
C GLY A 170 -3.82 -7.72 3.69
N ASP A 171 -3.99 -7.76 5.00
CA ASP A 171 -5.24 -8.17 5.64
C ASP A 171 -5.79 -7.01 6.49
N LEU A 172 -6.97 -7.19 7.08
CA LEU A 172 -7.62 -6.15 7.90
C LEU A 172 -6.85 -5.83 9.20
N ASP A 173 -5.96 -6.70 9.63
CA ASP A 173 -5.19 -6.60 10.87
C ASP A 173 -3.68 -6.83 10.69
N ASP A 174 -3.23 -7.13 9.46
CA ASP A 174 -1.82 -7.39 9.19
C ASP A 174 -1.39 -6.86 7.82
N VAL A 175 -0.28 -6.09 7.79
CA VAL A 175 0.32 -5.55 6.57
C VAL A 175 1.05 -6.60 5.74
N GLN A 176 1.20 -7.83 6.24
CA GLN A 176 1.88 -8.97 5.59
C GLN A 176 3.33 -8.68 5.16
N LEU A 177 3.99 -7.78 5.86
CA LEU A 177 5.41 -7.48 5.65
C LEU A 177 6.29 -8.30 6.61
N PRO A 178 7.49 -8.73 6.17
CA PRO A 178 8.42 -9.42 7.05
C PRO A 178 8.82 -8.54 8.25
N GLU A 179 9.09 -9.17 9.38
CA GLU A 179 9.57 -8.48 10.58
C GLU A 179 10.89 -7.74 10.32
N ALA A 180 11.02 -6.54 10.89
CA ALA A 180 12.22 -5.69 10.80
C ALA A 180 12.76 -5.53 9.36
N SER A 181 11.87 -5.39 8.39
CA SER A 181 12.22 -5.36 6.96
C SER A 181 12.25 -3.96 6.36
N VAL A 182 11.56 -2.97 6.97
CA VAL A 182 11.42 -1.63 6.40
C VAL A 182 11.98 -0.54 7.32
N ASP A 183 12.50 0.51 6.70
CA ASP A 183 13.09 1.68 7.38
C ASP A 183 12.05 2.78 7.59
N LEU A 184 11.06 2.85 6.68
CA LEU A 184 10.00 3.86 6.69
C LEU A 184 8.68 3.23 6.22
N VAL A 185 7.63 3.55 6.94
CA VAL A 185 6.24 3.30 6.53
C VAL A 185 5.57 4.63 6.24
N LEU A 186 4.90 4.73 5.11
CA LEU A 186 4.03 5.83 4.72
C LEU A 186 2.57 5.36 4.81
N LEU A 187 1.71 6.21 5.37
CA LEU A 187 0.25 6.08 5.33
C LEU A 187 -0.31 7.43 4.86
N VAL A 188 -1.12 7.45 3.82
CA VAL A 188 -1.72 8.69 3.30
C VAL A 188 -3.22 8.51 3.15
N ASP A 189 -3.96 9.22 3.98
CA ASP A 189 -5.42 9.22 4.00
C ASP A 189 -6.02 7.80 4.04
N ALA A 190 -5.41 6.91 4.82
CA ALA A 190 -5.77 5.50 4.91
C ALA A 190 -5.96 5.01 6.35
N TYR A 191 -5.24 5.56 7.31
CA TYR A 191 -5.27 5.06 8.69
C TYR A 191 -6.66 5.22 9.34
N HIS A 192 -7.37 6.30 9.05
CA HIS A 192 -8.73 6.54 9.56
C HIS A 192 -9.77 5.50 9.08
N GLU A 193 -9.45 4.74 8.02
CA GLU A 193 -10.27 3.67 7.45
C GLU A 193 -9.94 2.28 8.00
N PHE A 194 -8.90 2.13 8.82
CA PHE A 194 -8.52 0.81 9.35
C PHE A 194 -9.59 0.27 10.27
N GLY A 195 -10.17 -0.89 9.91
CA GLY A 195 -11.17 -1.57 10.72
C GLY A 195 -10.61 -2.10 12.05
N ASN A 196 -9.33 -2.44 12.11
CA ASN A 196 -8.59 -2.91 13.27
C ASN A 196 -7.32 -2.09 13.48
N PRO A 197 -7.43 -0.78 13.86
CA PRO A 197 -6.28 0.12 13.87
C PRO A 197 -5.18 -0.26 14.86
N TRP A 198 -5.51 -0.88 16.00
CA TRP A 198 -4.52 -1.40 16.93
C TRP A 198 -3.67 -2.51 16.30
N GLU A 199 -4.32 -3.51 15.75
CA GLU A 199 -3.68 -4.70 15.16
C GLU A 199 -2.80 -4.27 13.98
N MET A 200 -3.33 -3.40 13.11
CA MET A 200 -2.58 -2.83 11.98
C MET A 200 -1.36 -2.03 12.46
N ALA A 201 -1.51 -1.16 13.45
CA ALA A 201 -0.40 -0.39 13.99
C ALA A 201 0.68 -1.31 14.61
N ARG A 202 0.26 -2.38 15.30
CA ARG A 202 1.19 -3.39 15.84
C ARG A 202 1.88 -4.18 14.73
N SER A 203 1.18 -4.53 13.65
CA SER A 203 1.76 -5.17 12.48
C SER A 203 2.79 -4.26 11.79
N ILE A 204 2.45 -2.99 11.58
CA ILE A 204 3.39 -1.96 11.08
C ILE A 204 4.63 -1.87 11.97
N ARG A 205 4.43 -1.85 13.31
CA ARG A 205 5.53 -1.80 14.26
C ARG A 205 6.46 -3.00 14.15
N ARG A 206 5.93 -4.22 13.94
CA ARG A 206 6.74 -5.43 13.70
C ARG A 206 7.56 -5.32 12.41
N ALA A 207 6.95 -4.81 11.34
CA ALA A 207 7.61 -4.66 10.04
C ALA A 207 8.75 -3.63 10.04
N LEU A 208 8.67 -2.60 10.88
CA LEU A 208 9.71 -1.58 11.01
C LEU A 208 10.96 -2.12 11.68
N ARG A 209 12.13 -1.74 11.16
CA ARG A 209 13.42 -1.93 11.84
C ARG A 209 13.50 -1.14 13.14
N PRO A 210 14.39 -1.51 14.08
CA PRO A 210 14.71 -0.62 15.19
C PRO A 210 15.09 0.78 14.70
N GLY A 211 14.48 1.83 15.25
CA GLY A 211 14.64 3.21 14.78
C GLY A 211 13.93 3.54 13.49
N GLY A 212 13.14 2.60 12.94
CA GLY A 212 12.29 2.83 11.78
C GLY A 212 11.16 3.82 12.10
N ARG A 213 10.71 4.53 11.07
CA ARG A 213 9.76 5.65 11.22
C ARG A 213 8.45 5.40 10.48
N VAL A 214 7.40 6.02 10.98
CA VAL A 214 6.11 6.17 10.30
C VAL A 214 5.93 7.63 9.92
N ALA A 215 5.56 7.86 8.66
CA ALA A 215 5.02 9.11 8.16
C ALA A 215 3.51 8.92 7.99
N LEU A 216 2.72 9.43 8.90
CA LEU A 216 1.27 9.43 8.84
C LEU A 216 0.79 10.75 8.27
N VAL A 217 0.05 10.69 7.17
CA VAL A 217 -0.55 11.83 6.49
C VAL A 217 -2.05 11.68 6.56
N GLU A 218 -2.72 12.67 7.14
CA GLU A 218 -4.18 12.68 7.29
C GLU A 218 -4.73 14.08 7.08
N PHE A 219 -5.93 14.22 6.52
CA PHE A 219 -6.60 15.49 6.41
C PHE A 219 -6.88 16.08 7.80
N ARG A 220 -6.62 17.39 7.95
CA ARG A 220 -6.76 18.06 9.25
C ARG A 220 -8.21 18.20 9.68
N ALA A 221 -8.60 17.57 10.78
CA ALA A 221 -9.91 17.76 11.40
C ALA A 221 -10.00 19.07 12.21
N GLU A 222 -8.87 19.67 12.55
CA GLU A 222 -8.80 20.98 13.21
C GLU A 222 -9.18 22.15 12.30
N ASP A 223 -9.15 21.93 10.98
CA ASP A 223 -9.43 22.95 9.98
C ASP A 223 -10.78 22.70 9.30
N PRO A 224 -11.83 23.47 9.62
CA PRO A 224 -13.15 23.30 9.02
C PRO A 224 -13.18 23.65 7.52
N GLU A 225 -12.21 24.39 7.01
CA GLU A 225 -12.12 24.76 5.60
C GLU A 225 -11.56 23.63 4.71
N VAL A 226 -11.00 22.57 5.29
CA VAL A 226 -10.59 21.39 4.52
C VAL A 226 -11.84 20.68 3.98
N PRO A 227 -12.03 20.62 2.63
CA PRO A 227 -13.30 20.21 2.01
C PRO A 227 -13.42 18.69 1.89
N ILE A 228 -13.19 17.99 3.01
CA ILE A 228 -13.23 16.53 3.14
C ILE A 228 -14.29 16.17 4.18
N LYS A 229 -14.97 15.03 3.99
CA LYS A 229 -15.95 14.51 4.93
C LYS A 229 -15.34 14.29 6.32
N GLU A 230 -16.11 14.56 7.36
CA GLU A 230 -15.61 14.58 8.74
C GLU A 230 -14.91 13.28 9.20
N LEU A 231 -15.47 12.11 8.86
CA LEU A 231 -14.87 10.83 9.23
C LEU A 231 -13.58 10.50 8.48
N HIS A 232 -13.31 11.20 7.38
CA HIS A 232 -12.07 11.08 6.60
C HIS A 232 -11.03 12.15 6.98
N LYS A 233 -11.23 12.80 8.12
CA LYS A 233 -10.26 13.72 8.73
C LYS A 233 -9.83 13.18 10.08
N MET A 234 -8.66 13.56 10.51
CA MET A 234 -8.13 13.14 11.80
C MET A 234 -7.41 14.29 12.49
N THR A 235 -7.61 14.48 13.79
CA THR A 235 -6.83 15.46 14.55
C THR A 235 -5.45 14.90 14.88
N GLU A 236 -4.45 15.80 15.01
CA GLU A 236 -3.12 15.42 15.49
C GLU A 236 -3.20 14.71 16.84
N SER A 237 -4.02 15.25 17.76
CA SER A 237 -4.16 14.68 19.10
C SER A 237 -4.71 13.25 19.09
N GLN A 238 -5.66 12.96 18.20
CA GLN A 238 -6.22 11.61 18.05
C GLN A 238 -5.20 10.66 17.42
N ALA A 239 -4.53 11.08 16.34
CA ALA A 239 -3.50 10.28 15.68
C ALA A 239 -2.37 9.90 16.66
N ARG A 240 -1.91 10.88 17.45
CA ARG A 240 -0.88 10.65 18.48
C ARG A 240 -1.36 9.66 19.53
N ARG A 241 -2.55 9.86 20.07
CA ARG A 241 -3.13 8.96 21.08
C ARG A 241 -3.18 7.51 20.60
N GLU A 242 -3.61 7.29 19.36
CA GLU A 242 -3.78 5.96 18.79
C GLU A 242 -2.43 5.28 18.52
N LEU A 243 -1.46 5.98 17.89
CA LEU A 243 -0.17 5.39 17.57
C LEU A 243 0.75 5.27 18.81
N GLU A 244 0.71 6.22 19.73
CA GLU A 244 1.48 6.12 20.99
C GLU A 244 1.00 4.92 21.82
N ALA A 245 -0.30 4.66 21.88
CA ALA A 245 -0.84 3.46 22.51
C ALA A 245 -0.29 2.17 21.89
N ALA A 246 -0.08 2.15 20.58
CA ALA A 246 0.45 0.99 19.83
C ALA A 246 1.99 0.84 19.92
N GLY A 247 2.69 1.72 20.65
CA GLY A 247 4.14 1.63 20.86
C GLY A 247 4.97 2.42 19.85
N PHE A 248 4.43 3.52 19.39
CA PHE A 248 5.18 4.53 18.65
C PHE A 248 5.44 5.75 19.55
N ARG A 249 6.44 6.52 19.20
CA ARG A 249 6.72 7.81 19.80
C ARG A 249 6.56 8.91 18.76
N TRP A 250 5.72 9.88 19.03
CA TRP A 250 5.61 11.06 18.18
C TRP A 250 6.91 11.86 18.20
N ILE A 251 7.35 12.35 17.04
CA ILE A 251 8.59 13.11 16.86
C ILE A 251 8.28 14.58 16.56
N ARG A 252 7.49 14.81 15.53
CA ARG A 252 7.12 16.15 15.05
C ARG A 252 5.92 16.09 14.11
N THR A 253 5.31 17.22 13.91
CA THR A 253 4.33 17.46 12.85
C THR A 253 4.91 18.45 11.85
N ASP A 254 4.81 18.14 10.56
CA ASP A 254 5.29 18.98 9.47
C ASP A 254 4.09 19.66 8.79
N PRO A 255 4.01 21.00 8.81
CA PRO A 255 2.83 21.73 8.33
C PRO A 255 2.86 22.07 6.83
N ARG A 256 3.78 21.48 6.05
CA ARG A 256 4.01 21.89 4.65
C ARG A 256 2.87 21.56 3.68
N LEU A 257 1.98 20.64 4.04
CA LEU A 257 0.86 20.19 3.19
C LEU A 257 -0.35 21.12 3.37
N PRO A 258 -1.07 21.48 2.28
CA PRO A 258 -2.16 22.45 2.37
C PRO A 258 -3.33 21.99 3.23
N TRP A 259 -3.81 20.77 3.03
CA TRP A 259 -5.01 20.21 3.69
C TRP A 259 -4.70 19.16 4.74
N GLN A 260 -3.53 18.56 4.67
CA GLN A 260 -3.13 17.47 5.56
C GLN A 260 -2.06 17.93 6.55
N HIS A 261 -1.91 17.18 7.61
CA HIS A 261 -0.71 17.23 8.42
C HIS A 261 0.13 15.97 8.16
N LEU A 262 1.43 16.12 8.18
CA LEU A 262 2.40 15.03 8.12
C LEU A 262 2.96 14.82 9.51
N LEU A 263 2.53 13.74 10.15
CA LEU A 263 2.93 13.36 11.50
C LEU A 263 4.04 12.31 11.43
N TRP A 264 5.13 12.57 12.14
CA TRP A 264 6.26 11.66 12.21
C TRP A 264 6.27 10.91 13.53
N PHE A 265 6.35 9.60 13.43
CA PHE A 265 6.51 8.71 14.57
C PHE A 265 7.72 7.81 14.38
N GLU A 266 8.27 7.34 15.49
CA GLU A 266 9.36 6.37 15.54
C GLU A 266 8.92 5.14 16.33
N ARG A 267 9.32 3.96 15.87
CA ARG A 267 9.16 2.72 16.62
C ARG A 267 9.91 2.84 17.95
N THR A 268 9.20 2.69 19.08
CA THR A 268 9.88 2.60 20.41
C THR A 268 10.67 1.29 20.53
N ALA A 269 11.73 1.30 21.32
CA ALA A 269 12.37 0.05 21.75
C ALA A 269 11.37 -0.84 22.50
N ASP A 270 11.55 -2.14 22.42
CA ASP A 270 10.74 -3.14 23.13
C ASP A 270 11.04 -3.13 24.61
#